data_6329f279d4998558aef10a31a8196e85
#
_entry.id   6329f279d4998558aef10a31a8196e85
#
_cell.length_a   1.000
_cell.length_b   1.000
_cell.length_c   1.000
_cell.angle_alpha   90.00
_cell.angle_beta   90.00
_cell.angle_gamma   90.00
#
_symmetry.space_group_name_H-M   'P 1'
#
loop_
_entity.id
_entity.type
_entity.pdbx_description
1 polymer ?
#
loop_
_entity_poly.entity_id
_entity_poly.type
_entity_poly.pdbx_seq_one_letter_code
_entity_poly.pdbx_strand_id
1 'polypeptide(L)'
;TGDVAAGVDSGTDTAASTGDDADEDLRTGFADPNLRPAIVGVFTELSGPAPQGLSLSATIDTRFTTAPTALKLTAMLLGIAATVIALLALWRLDRLDGRRMHRLIPSRWRTFSVVDVVVVGGFLLWHVVGANSSDDGYILQMARVADHAGYMSNYFRWFGSPEDPFGWFYNLLALMTHVSDASIWMRLPDLVCALVCWLLLSREVLPRLGPAVIASKPALWAAGLVLMAAWMPFNNGLRPEGQIATGALITYVLIERAIISGRLTPAALAIISAAFTLGIQPTGLIAVAALLAGGRPLLRILVRRHRQVGLWPLVLPLLAAGTVILPVVFADQTLATVLEATRVRTAIGP
;
A
#
# COMPACT_ATOMS: atom_id res chain seq x y z
N THR A 1 -14.45 -19.32 18.86
CA THR A 1 -14.84 -18.96 20.23
C THR A 1 -13.61 -18.97 21.11
N GLY A 2 -12.90 -17.88 21.18
CA GLY A 2 -11.78 -17.68 22.09
C GLY A 2 -12.21 -16.66 23.12
N ASP A 3 -12.41 -17.09 24.35
CA ASP A 3 -12.68 -16.21 25.47
C ASP A 3 -11.40 -15.47 25.85
N VAL A 4 -11.47 -14.14 25.86
CA VAL A 4 -10.46 -13.33 26.53
C VAL A 4 -10.87 -13.25 27.99
N ALA A 5 -10.36 -14.16 28.81
CA ALA A 5 -10.46 -14.04 30.26
C ALA A 5 -9.19 -13.33 30.75
N ALA A 6 -9.29 -12.08 31.14
CA ALA A 6 -8.28 -11.46 31.96
C ALA A 6 -8.55 -11.85 33.41
N GLY A 7 -7.89 -12.90 33.88
CA GLY A 7 -7.93 -13.29 35.30
C GLY A 7 -6.68 -12.75 35.97
N VAL A 8 -6.80 -11.86 36.91
CA VAL A 8 -5.71 -11.51 37.85
C VAL A 8 -5.92 -12.39 39.07
N ASP A 9 -5.11 -13.47 39.17
CA ASP A 9 -5.08 -14.30 40.38
C ASP A 9 -4.02 -13.67 41.32
N SER A 10 -4.50 -12.89 42.28
CA SER A 10 -3.64 -12.35 43.35
C SER A 10 -3.70 -13.31 44.55
N GLY A 11 -2.82 -14.31 44.55
CA GLY A 11 -2.63 -15.13 45.73
C GLY A 11 -1.97 -14.33 46.86
N THR A 12 -2.78 -13.64 47.66
CA THR A 12 -2.41 -13.18 48.98
C THR A 12 -3.38 -13.79 49.97
N ASP A 13 -2.88 -14.80 50.69
CA ASP A 13 -3.51 -15.25 51.93
C ASP A 13 -3.61 -14.08 52.90
N THR A 14 -4.75 -13.45 52.97
CA THR A 14 -5.15 -12.63 54.12
C THR A 14 -6.62 -12.93 54.42
N ALA A 15 -6.81 -13.29 55.68
CA ALA A 15 -7.98 -13.82 56.27
C ALA A 15 -9.30 -13.09 55.95
N ALA A 16 -10.29 -13.88 55.66
CA ALA A 16 -11.71 -13.70 55.97
C ALA A 16 -12.30 -12.29 55.93
N SER A 17 -12.96 -11.96 54.88
CA SER A 17 -14.20 -11.21 54.93
C SER A 17 -15.21 -11.86 53.99
N THR A 18 -16.26 -12.36 54.55
CA THR A 18 -17.49 -12.88 53.90
C THR A 18 -18.06 -11.77 53.02
N GLY A 19 -18.04 -11.98 51.73
CA GLY A 19 -18.72 -11.13 50.76
C GLY A 19 -18.59 -11.77 49.38
N ASP A 20 -19.58 -12.58 49.03
CA ASP A 20 -19.70 -13.27 47.74
C ASP A 20 -19.88 -12.32 46.54
N ASP A 21 -19.99 -11.01 46.80
CA ASP A 21 -20.26 -10.00 45.77
C ASP A 21 -19.00 -9.31 45.22
N ALA A 22 -17.81 -9.54 45.81
CA ALA A 22 -16.59 -8.86 45.39
C ALA A 22 -15.85 -9.54 44.24
N ASP A 23 -16.14 -10.80 43.95
CA ASP A 23 -15.45 -11.61 42.94
C ASP A 23 -16.10 -11.49 41.53
N GLU A 24 -17.37 -11.03 41.48
CA GLU A 24 -18.09 -10.85 40.23
C GLU A 24 -17.70 -9.56 39.47
N ASP A 25 -17.21 -8.55 40.19
CA ASP A 25 -16.85 -7.24 39.61
C ASP A 25 -15.48 -7.22 38.89
N LEU A 26 -14.65 -8.27 39.07
CA LEU A 26 -13.32 -8.36 38.44
C LEU A 26 -13.33 -9.13 37.12
N ARG A 27 -14.45 -9.72 36.73
CA ARG A 27 -14.56 -10.46 35.47
C ARG A 27 -15.35 -9.64 34.45
N THR A 28 -14.68 -8.79 33.71
CA THR A 28 -15.29 -8.10 32.57
C THR A 28 -15.19 -8.98 31.33
N GLY A 29 -16.31 -9.47 30.84
CA GLY A 29 -16.38 -10.25 29.60
C GLY A 29 -17.14 -9.50 28.52
N PHE A 30 -16.71 -9.62 27.26
CA PHE A 30 -17.44 -9.14 26.10
C PHE A 30 -18.14 -10.31 25.43
N ALA A 31 -19.46 -10.29 25.42
CA ALA A 31 -20.28 -11.34 24.81
C ALA A 31 -20.22 -11.28 23.27
N ASP A 32 -20.13 -10.07 22.68
CA ASP A 32 -20.03 -9.90 21.24
C ASP A 32 -18.56 -9.91 20.81
N PRO A 33 -18.14 -10.91 19.98
CA PRO A 33 -16.79 -10.97 19.45
C PRO A 33 -16.37 -9.73 18.64
N ASN A 34 -17.31 -8.95 18.11
CA ASN A 34 -17.04 -7.76 17.33
C ASN A 34 -16.73 -6.53 18.21
N LEU A 35 -17.06 -6.59 19.51
CA LEU A 35 -16.80 -5.52 20.48
C LEU A 35 -15.54 -5.77 21.31
N ARG A 36 -14.65 -6.65 20.87
CA ARG A 36 -13.40 -6.93 21.58
C ARG A 36 -12.52 -5.69 21.63
N PRO A 37 -11.99 -5.31 22.81
CA PRO A 37 -11.13 -4.16 22.92
C PRO A 37 -9.79 -4.40 22.21
N ALA A 38 -9.24 -3.36 21.59
CA ALA A 38 -7.87 -3.37 21.11
C ALA A 38 -6.93 -3.30 22.33
N ILE A 39 -6.14 -4.34 22.55
CA ILE A 39 -5.11 -4.35 23.59
C ILE A 39 -3.82 -3.82 22.97
N VAL A 40 -3.46 -2.57 23.29
CA VAL A 40 -2.24 -1.92 22.81
C VAL A 40 -1.09 -2.01 23.80
N GLY A 41 -1.39 -2.37 25.05
CA GLY A 41 -0.41 -2.58 26.09
C GLY A 41 -1.06 -2.87 27.44
N VAL A 42 -0.27 -3.38 28.36
CA VAL A 42 -0.63 -3.56 29.75
C VAL A 42 0.20 -2.59 30.57
N PHE A 43 -0.47 -1.69 31.29
CA PHE A 43 0.17 -0.71 32.15
C PHE A 43 -0.09 -1.09 33.58
N THR A 44 0.96 -1.17 34.39
CA THR A 44 0.87 -1.44 35.82
C THR A 44 1.62 -0.36 36.59
N GLU A 45 1.20 -0.09 37.81
CA GLU A 45 1.92 0.78 38.75
C GLU A 45 3.07 0.05 39.45
N LEU A 46 3.31 -1.20 39.11
CA LEU A 46 4.36 -2.02 39.67
C LEU A 46 5.74 -1.48 39.29
N SER A 47 6.55 -1.23 40.28
CA SER A 47 7.98 -0.90 40.13
C SER A 47 8.83 -2.09 40.59
N GLY A 48 9.69 -2.58 39.71
CA GLY A 48 10.55 -3.74 39.99
C GLY A 48 10.05 -5.05 39.36
N PRO A 49 10.61 -6.21 39.78
CA PRO A 49 10.20 -7.49 39.26
C PRO A 49 8.75 -7.82 39.62
N ALA A 50 8.07 -8.52 38.73
CA ALA A 50 6.69 -8.95 38.97
C ALA A 50 6.57 -9.76 40.27
N PRO A 51 5.54 -9.51 41.13
CA PRO A 51 5.29 -10.30 42.32
C PRO A 51 5.11 -11.78 41.99
N GLN A 52 5.50 -12.66 42.90
CA GLN A 52 5.26 -14.10 42.74
C GLN A 52 3.73 -14.36 42.68
N GLY A 53 3.32 -15.14 41.71
CA GLY A 53 1.90 -15.45 41.49
C GLY A 53 1.19 -14.49 40.52
N LEU A 54 1.80 -13.38 40.12
CA LEU A 54 1.22 -12.54 39.08
C LEU A 54 1.50 -13.17 37.70
N SER A 55 0.43 -13.55 37.00
CA SER A 55 0.51 -13.99 35.62
C SER A 55 -0.52 -13.25 34.77
N LEU A 56 -0.12 -12.92 33.56
CA LEU A 56 -1.02 -12.38 32.55
C LEU A 56 -0.95 -13.26 31.32
N SER A 57 -2.08 -13.73 30.85
CA SER A 57 -2.18 -14.39 29.55
C SER A 57 -3.19 -13.68 28.67
N ALA A 58 -2.81 -13.44 27.42
CA ALA A 58 -3.70 -12.88 26.42
C ALA A 58 -3.75 -13.80 25.22
N THR A 59 -4.94 -14.19 24.78
CA THR A 59 -5.13 -14.96 23.55
C THR A 59 -5.48 -14.02 22.41
N ILE A 60 -4.62 -14.03 21.39
CA ILE A 60 -4.83 -13.21 20.18
C ILE A 60 -5.92 -13.87 19.33
N ASP A 61 -6.85 -13.06 18.81
CA ASP A 61 -7.85 -13.54 17.87
C ASP A 61 -7.21 -13.78 16.49
N THR A 62 -7.10 -15.06 16.11
CA THR A 62 -6.49 -15.49 14.83
C THR A 62 -7.54 -15.89 13.79
N ARG A 63 -8.82 -15.55 13.97
CA ARG A 63 -9.91 -15.96 13.05
C ARG A 63 -9.72 -15.52 11.60
N PHE A 64 -8.92 -14.49 11.36
CA PHE A 64 -8.60 -13.99 10.03
C PHE A 64 -7.33 -14.61 9.45
N THR A 65 -6.57 -15.38 10.22
CA THR A 65 -5.37 -16.05 9.74
C THR A 65 -5.73 -17.08 8.70
N THR A 66 -5.22 -16.94 7.48
CA THR A 66 -5.39 -17.93 6.42
C THR A 66 -4.06 -18.15 5.71
N ALA A 67 -3.67 -19.43 5.60
CA ALA A 67 -2.54 -19.80 4.75
C ALA A 67 -3.04 -20.25 3.38
N PRO A 68 -2.37 -19.91 2.28
CA PRO A 68 -2.75 -20.40 0.96
C PRO A 68 -2.57 -21.91 0.89
N THR A 69 -3.58 -22.63 0.41
CA THR A 69 -3.43 -24.05 0.07
C THR A 69 -2.43 -24.22 -1.08
N ALA A 70 -1.80 -25.39 -1.20
CA ALA A 70 -0.88 -25.68 -2.31
C ALA A 70 -1.51 -25.42 -3.68
N LEU A 71 -2.80 -25.76 -3.84
CA LEU A 71 -3.56 -25.48 -5.07
C LEU A 71 -3.69 -23.97 -5.32
N LYS A 72 -4.05 -23.19 -4.30
CA LYS A 72 -4.18 -21.73 -4.39
C LYS A 72 -2.82 -21.10 -4.75
N LEU A 73 -1.76 -21.48 -4.05
CA LEU A 73 -0.41 -20.98 -4.32
C LEU A 73 0.04 -21.29 -5.76
N THR A 74 -0.18 -22.52 -6.22
CA THR A 74 0.14 -22.93 -7.59
C THR A 74 -0.64 -22.08 -8.60
N ALA A 75 -1.95 -21.90 -8.39
CA ALA A 75 -2.78 -21.08 -9.27
C ALA A 75 -2.32 -19.61 -9.30
N MET A 76 -1.92 -19.04 -8.17
CA MET A 76 -1.36 -17.67 -8.08
C MET A 76 -0.06 -17.55 -8.89
N LEU A 77 0.89 -18.47 -8.69
CA LEU A 77 2.16 -18.47 -9.41
C LEU A 77 1.96 -18.65 -10.93
N LEU A 78 1.06 -19.54 -11.34
CA LEU A 78 0.70 -19.71 -12.75
C LEU A 78 0.03 -18.47 -13.33
N GLY A 79 -0.84 -17.80 -12.57
CA GLY A 79 -1.48 -16.55 -12.97
C GLY A 79 -0.46 -15.41 -13.16
N ILE A 80 0.50 -15.26 -12.26
CA ILE A 80 1.60 -14.30 -12.40
C ILE A 80 2.46 -14.64 -13.64
N ALA A 81 2.86 -15.90 -13.80
CA ALA A 81 3.65 -16.34 -14.95
C ALA A 81 2.92 -16.09 -16.27
N ALA A 82 1.63 -16.43 -16.34
CA ALA A 82 0.78 -16.17 -17.51
C ALA A 82 0.68 -14.67 -17.83
N THR A 83 0.56 -13.82 -16.81
CA THR A 83 0.56 -12.36 -16.97
C THR A 83 1.88 -11.87 -17.56
N VAL A 84 3.02 -12.33 -17.04
CA VAL A 84 4.33 -11.98 -17.59
C VAL A 84 4.45 -12.41 -19.05
N ILE A 85 4.05 -13.63 -19.39
CA ILE A 85 4.06 -14.13 -20.78
C ILE A 85 3.16 -13.27 -21.67
N ALA A 86 1.95 -12.92 -21.21
CA ALA A 86 1.02 -12.08 -21.95
C ALA A 86 1.59 -10.67 -22.21
N LEU A 87 2.24 -10.07 -21.21
CA LEU A 87 2.91 -8.77 -21.37
C LEU A 87 4.10 -8.84 -22.33
N LEU A 88 4.90 -9.89 -22.28
CA LEU A 88 6.00 -10.11 -23.22
C LEU A 88 5.48 -10.32 -24.65
N ALA A 89 4.38 -11.05 -24.82
CA ALA A 89 3.74 -11.24 -26.11
C ALA A 89 3.20 -9.91 -26.66
N LEU A 90 2.55 -9.09 -25.82
CA LEU A 90 2.07 -7.76 -26.18
C LEU A 90 3.23 -6.83 -26.58
N TRP A 91 4.32 -6.89 -25.82
CA TRP A 91 5.53 -6.11 -26.13
C TRP A 91 6.19 -6.53 -27.46
N ARG A 92 6.24 -7.84 -27.76
CA ARG A 92 6.68 -8.36 -29.06
C ARG A 92 5.77 -7.88 -30.18
N LEU A 93 4.45 -7.95 -29.99
CA LEU A 93 3.47 -7.47 -30.94
C LEU A 93 3.65 -5.97 -31.23
N ASP A 94 3.88 -5.16 -30.20
CA ASP A 94 4.18 -3.74 -30.35
C ASP A 94 5.47 -3.47 -31.13
N ARG A 95 6.46 -4.39 -31.09
CA ARG A 95 7.71 -4.29 -31.86
C ARG A 95 7.52 -4.65 -33.33
N LEU A 96 6.74 -5.68 -33.62
CA LEU A 96 6.50 -6.15 -34.98
C LEU A 96 5.77 -5.10 -35.83
N ASP A 97 4.95 -4.27 -35.23
CA ASP A 97 4.28 -3.15 -35.91
C ASP A 97 5.24 -2.00 -36.34
N GLY A 98 6.55 -2.20 -36.26
CA GLY A 98 7.55 -1.20 -36.64
C GLY A 98 7.57 0.06 -35.78
N ARG A 99 6.78 0.10 -34.71
CA ARG A 99 6.68 1.21 -33.77
C ARG A 99 7.89 1.21 -32.87
N ARG A 100 8.92 1.98 -33.23
CA ARG A 100 10.15 2.10 -32.44
C ARG A 100 9.81 2.56 -31.03
N MET A 101 10.35 1.88 -30.03
CA MET A 101 10.35 2.39 -28.65
C MET A 101 11.18 3.65 -28.63
N HIS A 102 10.59 4.78 -28.29
CA HIS A 102 11.37 5.84 -27.68
C HIS A 102 12.08 5.25 -26.47
N ARG A 103 13.32 5.67 -26.24
CA ARG A 103 14.10 5.18 -25.09
C ARG A 103 13.23 5.27 -23.82
N LEU A 104 13.20 4.21 -23.02
CA LEU A 104 12.48 4.19 -21.74
C LEU A 104 12.87 5.38 -20.87
N ILE A 105 14.16 5.75 -20.93
CA ILE A 105 14.73 6.93 -20.28
C ILE A 105 15.22 7.88 -21.39
N PRO A 106 14.47 8.93 -21.71
CA PRO A 106 14.89 9.96 -22.65
C PRO A 106 16.17 10.66 -22.17
N SER A 107 16.93 11.27 -23.09
CA SER A 107 18.18 11.99 -22.74
C SER A 107 17.95 13.11 -21.70
N ARG A 108 16.79 13.74 -21.72
CA ARG A 108 16.38 14.77 -20.74
C ARG A 108 16.39 14.29 -19.28
N TRP A 109 16.30 12.99 -19.03
CA TRP A 109 16.39 12.44 -17.67
C TRP A 109 17.80 12.52 -17.07
N ARG A 110 18.83 12.70 -17.92
CA ARG A 110 20.22 12.83 -17.51
C ARG A 110 20.68 14.27 -17.32
N THR A 111 19.83 15.25 -17.64
CA THR A 111 20.15 16.65 -17.42
C THR A 111 19.74 17.05 -16.01
N PHE A 112 20.70 17.55 -15.23
CA PHE A 112 20.46 18.03 -13.87
C PHE A 112 20.52 19.56 -13.87
N SER A 113 19.66 20.19 -13.09
CA SER A 113 19.59 21.63 -12.88
C SER A 113 19.82 21.94 -11.40
N VAL A 114 20.06 23.21 -11.08
CA VAL A 114 20.12 23.68 -9.69
C VAL A 114 18.83 23.36 -8.93
N VAL A 115 17.67 23.42 -9.60
CA VAL A 115 16.37 23.07 -8.99
C VAL A 115 16.35 21.62 -8.56
N ASP A 116 16.92 20.70 -9.37
CA ASP A 116 17.01 19.29 -8.97
C ASP A 116 17.81 19.12 -7.69
N VAL A 117 18.93 19.81 -7.57
CA VAL A 117 19.79 19.76 -6.38
C VAL A 117 19.02 20.26 -5.14
N VAL A 118 18.29 21.37 -5.28
CA VAL A 118 17.51 21.94 -4.18
C VAL A 118 16.36 21.02 -3.78
N VAL A 119 15.59 20.50 -4.73
CA VAL A 119 14.45 19.62 -4.43
C VAL A 119 14.90 18.27 -3.85
N VAL A 120 15.89 17.64 -4.48
CA VAL A 120 16.43 16.35 -4.00
C VAL A 120 17.12 16.55 -2.65
N GLY A 121 17.96 17.58 -2.51
CA GLY A 121 18.62 17.90 -1.26
C GLY A 121 17.62 18.24 -0.14
N GLY A 122 16.55 18.96 -0.46
CA GLY A 122 15.46 19.28 0.45
C GLY A 122 14.74 18.02 0.96
N PHE A 123 14.39 17.09 0.06
CA PHE A 123 13.78 15.82 0.46
C PHE A 123 14.72 14.93 1.29
N LEU A 124 16.00 14.85 0.91
CA LEU A 124 17.00 14.10 1.69
C LEU A 124 17.19 14.70 3.09
N LEU A 125 17.30 16.03 3.18
CA LEU A 125 17.38 16.70 4.47
C LEU A 125 16.12 16.45 5.31
N TRP A 126 14.94 16.62 4.71
CA TRP A 126 13.67 16.41 5.41
C TRP A 126 13.47 14.97 5.87
N HIS A 127 13.92 14.00 5.09
CA HIS A 127 13.93 12.59 5.45
C HIS A 127 14.68 12.33 6.78
N VAL A 128 15.77 13.07 7.01
CA VAL A 128 16.59 12.93 8.23
C VAL A 128 16.00 13.73 9.38
N VAL A 129 15.64 15.01 9.18
CA VAL A 129 15.27 15.93 10.26
C VAL A 129 13.77 16.12 10.43
N GLY A 130 12.96 15.74 9.45
CA GLY A 130 11.51 15.93 9.46
C GLY A 130 10.82 15.03 10.50
N ALA A 131 9.73 15.53 11.06
CA ALA A 131 8.92 14.78 12.01
C ALA A 131 8.23 13.58 11.33
N ASN A 132 7.94 12.57 12.14
CA ASN A 132 7.06 11.46 11.74
C ASN A 132 5.62 11.95 11.58
N SER A 133 4.80 11.23 10.81
CA SER A 133 3.36 11.49 10.76
C SER A 133 2.65 10.95 12.01
N SER A 134 1.47 11.49 12.29
CA SER A 134 0.66 11.07 13.45
C SER A 134 0.26 9.59 13.40
N ASP A 135 0.18 9.02 12.19
CA ASP A 135 -0.29 7.64 11.97
C ASP A 135 0.85 6.61 12.01
N ASP A 136 2.11 7.05 12.03
CA ASP A 136 3.28 6.15 11.96
C ASP A 136 3.31 5.14 13.09
N GLY A 137 2.80 5.51 14.28
CA GLY A 137 2.79 4.63 15.45
C GLY A 137 1.97 3.36 15.21
N TYR A 138 0.70 3.50 14.80
CA TYR A 138 -0.15 2.34 14.58
C TYR A 138 0.25 1.56 13.31
N ILE A 139 0.73 2.24 12.26
CA ILE A 139 1.19 1.59 11.04
C ILE A 139 2.43 0.73 11.30
N LEU A 140 3.40 1.25 12.07
CA LEU A 140 4.57 0.48 12.48
C LEU A 140 4.18 -0.71 13.34
N GLN A 141 3.19 -0.54 14.23
CA GLN A 141 2.70 -1.64 15.05
C GLN A 141 2.05 -2.75 14.20
N MET A 142 1.23 -2.38 13.21
CA MET A 142 0.67 -3.35 12.27
C MET A 142 1.78 -4.15 11.56
N ALA A 143 2.82 -3.44 11.08
CA ALA A 143 3.95 -4.07 10.40
C ALA A 143 4.70 -5.05 11.32
N ARG A 144 4.94 -4.69 12.59
CA ARG A 144 5.63 -5.54 13.58
C ARG A 144 4.82 -6.76 13.99
N VAL A 145 3.50 -6.62 14.09
CA VAL A 145 2.61 -7.70 14.56
C VAL A 145 2.27 -8.67 13.44
N ALA A 146 2.43 -8.30 12.17
CA ALA A 146 2.02 -9.08 11.02
C ALA A 146 2.56 -10.53 11.04
N ASP A 147 3.82 -10.72 11.37
CA ASP A 147 4.45 -12.05 11.43
C ASP A 147 3.87 -12.92 12.56
N HIS A 148 3.56 -12.30 13.71
CA HIS A 148 2.99 -13.01 14.86
C HIS A 148 1.51 -13.32 14.68
N ALA A 149 0.78 -12.41 14.05
CA ALA A 149 -0.64 -12.60 13.76
C ALA A 149 -0.88 -13.52 12.55
N GLY A 150 0.11 -13.65 11.65
CA GLY A 150 -0.02 -14.39 10.41
C GLY A 150 -0.81 -13.67 9.31
N TYR A 151 -1.12 -12.39 9.50
CA TYR A 151 -1.78 -11.51 8.52
C TYR A 151 -1.58 -10.05 8.93
N MET A 152 -1.88 -9.09 8.04
CA MET A 152 -1.81 -7.65 8.34
C MET A 152 -3.01 -7.23 9.18
N SER A 153 -2.87 -7.40 10.49
CA SER A 153 -3.91 -7.10 11.49
C SER A 153 -3.80 -5.68 12.01
N ASN A 154 -4.92 -5.00 12.14
CA ASN A 154 -4.99 -3.68 12.78
C ASN A 154 -5.66 -3.77 14.15
N TYR A 155 -4.85 -4.01 15.17
CA TYR A 155 -5.34 -4.06 16.55
C TYR A 155 -5.69 -2.68 17.11
N PHE A 156 -5.10 -1.63 16.56
CA PHE A 156 -5.31 -0.27 17.05
C PHE A 156 -6.66 0.31 16.64
N ARG A 157 -7.05 0.16 15.36
CA ARG A 157 -8.30 0.76 14.85
C ARG A 157 -9.46 -0.22 14.72
N TRP A 158 -9.17 -1.48 14.41
CA TRP A 158 -10.16 -2.45 13.94
C TRP A 158 -10.22 -3.72 14.80
N PHE A 159 -9.73 -3.66 16.04
CA PHE A 159 -9.77 -4.78 17.00
C PHE A 159 -9.21 -6.09 16.41
N GLY A 160 -8.12 -5.99 15.66
CA GLY A 160 -7.48 -7.15 15.04
C GLY A 160 -8.05 -7.59 13.70
N SER A 161 -9.06 -6.90 13.14
CA SER A 161 -9.49 -7.22 11.78
C SER A 161 -8.42 -6.77 10.76
N PRO A 162 -8.30 -7.49 9.61
CA PRO A 162 -7.29 -7.15 8.62
C PRO A 162 -7.57 -5.82 7.92
N GLU A 163 -6.52 -5.14 7.48
CA GLU A 163 -6.61 -3.97 6.60
C GLU A 163 -7.06 -4.33 5.17
N ASP A 164 -6.93 -5.59 4.79
CA ASP A 164 -7.31 -6.07 3.47
C ASP A 164 -8.81 -5.84 3.14
N PRO A 165 -9.16 -5.78 1.87
CA PRO A 165 -8.37 -6.12 0.67
C PRO A 165 -7.37 -5.06 0.22
N PHE A 166 -7.27 -3.98 0.93
CA PHE A 166 -6.31 -2.91 0.70
C PHE A 166 -5.12 -3.08 1.64
N GLY A 167 -3.97 -2.50 1.29
CA GLY A 167 -2.86 -2.45 2.22
C GLY A 167 -1.68 -3.37 1.91
N TRP A 168 -1.51 -3.85 0.67
CA TRP A 168 -0.30 -4.60 0.28
C TRP A 168 0.99 -3.82 0.61
N PHE A 169 0.91 -2.48 0.66
CA PHE A 169 2.02 -1.62 1.03
C PHE A 169 2.49 -1.86 2.47
N TYR A 170 1.56 -2.15 3.39
CA TYR A 170 1.90 -2.48 4.78
C TYR A 170 2.68 -3.79 4.89
N ASN A 171 2.45 -4.76 3.99
CA ASN A 171 3.26 -5.97 3.90
C ASN A 171 4.71 -5.66 3.51
N LEU A 172 4.94 -4.64 2.66
CA LEU A 172 6.29 -4.15 2.39
C LEU A 172 6.94 -3.56 3.66
N LEU A 173 6.19 -2.79 4.45
CA LEU A 173 6.69 -2.26 5.71
C LEU A 173 6.99 -3.39 6.70
N ALA A 174 6.17 -4.43 6.79
CA ALA A 174 6.44 -5.62 7.59
C ALA A 174 7.76 -6.30 7.18
N LEU A 175 8.03 -6.46 5.89
CA LEU A 175 9.32 -6.96 5.41
C LEU A 175 10.49 -6.05 5.81
N MET A 176 10.29 -4.74 5.85
CA MET A 176 11.33 -3.77 6.24
C MET A 176 11.66 -3.85 7.74
N THR A 177 10.71 -4.21 8.61
CA THR A 177 10.96 -4.38 10.05
C THR A 177 11.93 -5.52 10.35
N HIS A 178 12.06 -6.53 9.47
CA HIS A 178 13.09 -7.58 9.61
C HIS A 178 14.52 -7.05 9.51
N VAL A 179 14.72 -5.87 8.92
CA VAL A 179 16.03 -5.23 8.82
C VAL A 179 16.22 -4.23 9.96
N SER A 180 15.26 -3.33 10.16
CA SER A 180 15.32 -2.30 11.21
C SER A 180 13.97 -1.59 11.37
N ASP A 181 13.67 -1.21 12.61
CA ASP A 181 12.53 -0.35 12.96
C ASP A 181 12.91 1.13 13.02
N ALA A 182 14.16 1.47 12.74
CA ALA A 182 14.62 2.85 12.76
C ALA A 182 13.80 3.72 11.80
N SER A 183 13.31 4.85 12.29
CA SER A 183 12.43 5.75 11.53
C SER A 183 13.03 6.14 10.17
N ILE A 184 14.33 6.39 10.12
CA ILE A 184 15.05 6.73 8.88
C ILE A 184 14.99 5.59 7.84
N TRP A 185 15.00 4.34 8.29
CA TRP A 185 14.88 3.18 7.42
C TRP A 185 13.45 2.98 6.94
N MET A 186 12.51 3.00 7.88
CA MET A 186 11.10 2.75 7.60
C MET A 186 10.46 3.79 6.67
N ARG A 187 10.97 5.03 6.64
CA ARG A 187 10.50 6.12 5.77
C ARG A 187 11.09 6.13 4.35
N LEU A 188 12.02 5.22 4.04
CA LEU A 188 12.63 5.14 2.70
C LEU A 188 11.62 5.04 1.54
N PRO A 189 10.53 4.27 1.63
CA PRO A 189 9.53 4.21 0.55
C PRO A 189 8.96 5.59 0.19
N ASP A 190 8.69 6.41 1.19
CA ASP A 190 8.16 7.77 0.97
C ASP A 190 9.19 8.68 0.31
N LEU A 191 10.44 8.63 0.74
CA LEU A 191 11.53 9.35 0.07
C LEU A 191 11.68 8.94 -1.39
N VAL A 192 11.67 7.63 -1.66
CA VAL A 192 11.76 7.12 -3.05
C VAL A 192 10.58 7.64 -3.88
N CYS A 193 9.37 7.62 -3.33
CA CYS A 193 8.19 8.16 -3.98
C CYS A 193 8.31 9.66 -4.28
N ALA A 194 8.81 10.46 -3.33
CA ALA A 194 9.07 11.89 -3.53
C ALA A 194 10.02 12.15 -4.70
N LEU A 195 11.13 11.41 -4.73
CA LEU A 195 12.14 11.53 -5.80
C LEU A 195 11.59 11.10 -7.16
N VAL A 196 10.81 10.00 -7.21
CA VAL A 196 10.14 9.53 -8.43
C VAL A 196 9.12 10.57 -8.91
N CYS A 197 8.30 11.12 -8.02
CA CYS A 197 7.35 12.19 -8.35
C CYS A 197 8.07 13.41 -8.93
N TRP A 198 9.16 13.85 -8.32
CA TRP A 198 9.95 14.95 -8.85
C TRP A 198 10.49 14.68 -10.26
N LEU A 199 11.06 13.50 -10.46
CA LEU A 199 11.59 13.10 -11.77
C LEU A 199 10.48 13.04 -12.83
N LEU A 200 9.33 12.48 -12.51
CA LEU A 200 8.19 12.41 -13.43
C LEU A 200 7.62 13.80 -13.72
N LEU A 201 7.43 14.64 -12.72
CA LEU A 201 6.93 16.00 -12.90
C LEU A 201 7.87 16.81 -13.77
N SER A 202 9.15 16.86 -13.42
CA SER A 202 10.13 17.71 -14.10
C SER A 202 10.52 17.19 -15.48
N ARG A 203 10.52 15.87 -15.71
CA ARG A 203 11.02 15.26 -16.95
C ARG A 203 9.91 14.79 -17.91
N GLU A 204 8.71 14.54 -17.39
CA GLU A 204 7.60 14.00 -18.19
C GLU A 204 6.41 14.96 -18.25
N VAL A 205 5.96 15.49 -17.11
CA VAL A 205 4.73 16.30 -17.07
C VAL A 205 4.98 17.72 -17.58
N LEU A 206 5.92 18.46 -16.99
CA LEU A 206 6.22 19.84 -17.40
C LEU A 206 6.52 19.99 -18.89
N PRO A 207 7.34 19.10 -19.51
CA PRO A 207 7.58 19.19 -20.96
C PRO A 207 6.35 19.02 -21.84
N ARG A 208 5.31 18.33 -21.35
CA ARG A 208 4.05 18.16 -22.09
C ARG A 208 3.16 19.39 -22.08
N LEU A 209 3.40 20.32 -21.15
CA LEU A 209 2.65 21.59 -21.09
C LEU A 209 3.07 22.59 -22.17
N GLY A 210 4.13 22.26 -22.94
CA GLY A 210 4.51 23.01 -24.12
C GLY A 210 5.90 23.66 -24.05
N PRO A 211 6.41 24.16 -25.20
CA PRO A 211 7.78 24.68 -25.30
C PRO A 211 8.06 25.87 -24.38
N ALA A 212 7.04 26.72 -24.15
CA ALA A 212 7.17 27.88 -23.26
C ALA A 212 7.46 27.46 -21.82
N VAL A 213 6.83 26.36 -21.36
CA VAL A 213 7.06 25.82 -20.00
C VAL A 213 8.42 25.17 -19.89
N ILE A 214 8.87 24.45 -20.94
CA ILE A 214 10.21 23.84 -20.96
C ILE A 214 11.31 24.91 -20.84
N ALA A 215 11.13 26.05 -21.50
CA ALA A 215 12.08 27.15 -21.48
C ALA A 215 12.02 28.00 -20.20
N SER A 216 10.98 27.82 -19.40
CA SER A 216 10.70 28.66 -18.22
C SER A 216 11.40 28.12 -16.97
N LYS A 217 12.49 28.73 -16.54
CA LYS A 217 13.11 28.47 -15.24
C LYS A 217 12.13 28.69 -14.06
N PRO A 218 11.32 29.78 -14.02
CA PRO A 218 10.33 29.98 -12.97
C PRO A 218 9.30 28.84 -12.87
N ALA A 219 8.87 28.28 -14.00
CA ALA A 219 7.94 27.14 -13.97
C ALA A 219 8.54 25.89 -13.30
N LEU A 220 9.82 25.61 -13.57
CA LEU A 220 10.53 24.49 -12.94
C LEU A 220 10.70 24.72 -11.42
N TRP A 221 11.05 25.95 -11.01
CA TRP A 221 11.14 26.31 -9.59
C TRP A 221 9.77 26.22 -8.90
N ALA A 222 8.74 26.76 -9.51
CA ALA A 222 7.37 26.70 -8.96
C ALA A 222 6.94 25.23 -8.76
N ALA A 223 7.15 24.38 -9.74
CA ALA A 223 6.81 22.96 -9.64
C ALA A 223 7.57 22.25 -8.51
N GLY A 224 8.89 22.53 -8.35
CA GLY A 224 9.70 21.96 -7.27
C GLY A 224 9.23 22.42 -5.89
N LEU A 225 9.04 23.73 -5.72
CA LEU A 225 8.61 24.29 -4.43
C LEU A 225 7.19 23.86 -4.06
N VAL A 226 6.26 23.81 -5.02
CA VAL A 226 4.89 23.30 -4.78
C VAL A 226 4.92 21.82 -4.40
N LEU A 227 5.72 21.00 -5.09
CA LEU A 227 5.87 19.60 -4.72
C LEU A 227 6.43 19.45 -3.30
N MET A 228 7.48 20.18 -2.96
CA MET A 228 8.04 20.14 -1.60
C MET A 228 7.02 20.59 -0.56
N ALA A 229 6.33 21.70 -0.80
CA ALA A 229 5.33 22.23 0.12
C ALA A 229 4.14 21.28 0.31
N ALA A 230 3.73 20.54 -0.72
CA ALA A 230 2.67 19.56 -0.63
C ALA A 230 3.14 18.23 -0.02
N TRP A 231 4.40 17.84 -0.23
CA TRP A 231 4.92 16.54 0.19
C TRP A 231 5.43 16.51 1.62
N MET A 232 6.26 17.49 1.98
CA MET A 232 7.01 17.47 3.25
C MET A 232 6.12 17.44 4.50
N PRO A 233 4.97 18.11 4.57
CA PRO A 233 4.12 18.07 5.77
C PRO A 233 3.40 16.75 6.00
N PHE A 234 3.12 16.00 4.93
CA PHE A 234 2.20 14.85 4.99
C PHE A 234 2.85 13.51 4.67
N ASN A 235 3.92 13.52 3.88
CA ASN A 235 4.55 12.32 3.34
C ASN A 235 6.01 12.22 3.80
N ASN A 236 6.23 12.10 5.09
CA ASN A 236 7.54 11.85 5.70
C ASN A 236 7.43 10.73 6.75
N GLY A 237 6.63 9.73 6.49
CA GLY A 237 6.31 8.68 7.42
C GLY A 237 5.99 7.36 6.73
N LEU A 238 5.05 6.63 7.32
CA LEU A 238 4.62 5.30 6.87
C LEU A 238 3.25 5.34 6.17
N ARG A 239 2.70 6.52 5.97
CA ARG A 239 1.39 6.72 5.34
C ARG A 239 1.42 6.35 3.85
N PRO A 240 0.31 5.79 3.32
CA PRO A 240 0.26 5.31 1.94
C PRO A 240 0.04 6.39 0.88
N GLU A 241 -0.24 7.65 1.25
CA GLU A 241 -0.60 8.71 0.32
C GLU A 241 0.52 9.05 -0.67
N GLY A 242 1.77 8.98 -0.24
CA GLY A 242 2.95 9.17 -1.11
C GLY A 242 3.02 8.14 -2.22
N GLN A 243 2.78 6.89 -1.89
CA GLN A 243 2.74 5.77 -2.83
C GLN A 243 1.56 5.88 -3.79
N ILE A 244 0.39 6.32 -3.30
CA ILE A 244 -0.80 6.56 -4.12
C ILE A 244 -0.56 7.69 -5.11
N ALA A 245 -0.01 8.81 -4.68
CA ALA A 245 0.31 9.95 -5.55
C ALA A 245 1.32 9.54 -6.64
N THR A 246 2.34 8.78 -6.25
CA THR A 246 3.36 8.25 -7.17
C THR A 246 2.75 7.30 -8.18
N GLY A 247 1.94 6.34 -7.74
CA GLY A 247 1.26 5.38 -8.61
C GLY A 247 0.29 6.04 -9.59
N ALA A 248 -0.46 7.04 -9.14
CA ALA A 248 -1.34 7.83 -10.00
C ALA A 248 -0.55 8.59 -11.07
N LEU A 249 0.58 9.20 -10.70
CA LEU A 249 1.44 9.94 -11.63
C LEU A 249 2.12 8.99 -12.63
N ILE A 250 2.59 7.82 -12.20
CA ILE A 250 3.12 6.78 -13.09
C ILE A 250 2.05 6.34 -14.07
N THR A 251 0.83 6.07 -13.59
CA THR A 251 -0.31 5.69 -14.42
C THR A 251 -0.57 6.74 -15.50
N TYR A 252 -0.67 8.01 -15.12
CA TYR A 252 -0.86 9.12 -16.05
C TYR A 252 0.25 9.16 -17.12
N VAL A 253 1.52 9.12 -16.72
CA VAL A 253 2.64 9.18 -17.67
C VAL A 253 2.66 7.99 -18.63
N LEU A 254 2.30 6.79 -18.15
CA LEU A 254 2.23 5.59 -18.98
C LEU A 254 1.07 5.65 -19.98
N ILE A 255 -0.08 6.19 -19.58
CA ILE A 255 -1.22 6.43 -20.48
C ILE A 255 -0.82 7.41 -21.59
N GLU A 256 -0.24 8.54 -21.24
CA GLU A 256 0.27 9.51 -22.21
C GLU A 256 1.28 8.88 -23.18
N ARG A 257 2.19 8.06 -22.68
CA ARG A 257 3.13 7.32 -23.51
C ARG A 257 2.43 6.32 -24.45
N ALA A 258 1.39 5.64 -23.99
CA ALA A 258 0.58 4.75 -24.80
C ALA A 258 -0.11 5.49 -25.93
N ILE A 259 -0.71 6.64 -25.64
CA ILE A 259 -1.42 7.49 -26.61
C ILE A 259 -0.45 8.03 -27.68
N ILE A 260 0.66 8.60 -27.25
CA ILE A 260 1.65 9.21 -28.17
C ILE A 260 2.30 8.14 -29.06
N SER A 261 2.67 6.99 -28.48
CA SER A 261 3.34 5.93 -29.24
C SER A 261 2.39 5.03 -30.02
N GLY A 262 1.08 5.04 -29.69
CA GLY A 262 0.09 4.10 -30.21
C GLY A 262 0.34 2.65 -29.79
N ARG A 263 1.11 2.40 -28.72
CA ARG A 263 1.48 1.08 -28.21
C ARG A 263 0.59 0.68 -27.04
N LEU A 264 0.32 -0.60 -26.91
CA LEU A 264 -0.51 -1.14 -25.83
C LEU A 264 0.32 -1.61 -24.62
N THR A 265 1.62 -1.87 -24.77
CA THR A 265 2.49 -2.23 -23.65
C THR A 265 2.50 -1.13 -22.55
N PRO A 266 2.70 0.16 -22.85
CA PRO A 266 2.58 1.19 -21.82
C PRO A 266 1.18 1.27 -21.21
N ALA A 267 0.12 0.99 -21.98
CA ALA A 267 -1.24 0.94 -21.46
C ALA A 267 -1.42 -0.22 -20.46
N ALA A 268 -0.89 -1.41 -20.75
CA ALA A 268 -0.91 -2.54 -19.83
C ALA A 268 -0.14 -2.23 -18.53
N LEU A 269 1.04 -1.60 -18.64
CA LEU A 269 1.80 -1.15 -17.46
C LEU A 269 1.06 -0.08 -16.66
N ALA A 270 0.30 0.81 -17.32
CA ALA A 270 -0.56 1.79 -16.65
C ALA A 270 -1.69 1.10 -15.87
N ILE A 271 -2.29 0.05 -16.44
CA ILE A 271 -3.33 -0.75 -15.78
C ILE A 271 -2.76 -1.43 -14.54
N ILE A 272 -1.56 -2.03 -14.63
CA ILE A 272 -0.86 -2.60 -13.47
C ILE A 272 -0.64 -1.53 -12.40
N SER A 273 -0.07 -0.40 -12.79
CA SER A 273 0.17 0.71 -11.84
C SER A 273 -1.11 1.15 -11.15
N ALA A 274 -2.21 1.31 -11.89
CA ALA A 274 -3.50 1.70 -11.32
C ALA A 274 -4.08 0.62 -10.40
N ALA A 275 -3.97 -0.66 -10.76
CA ALA A 275 -4.44 -1.78 -9.95
C ALA A 275 -3.69 -1.86 -8.61
N PHE A 276 -2.35 -1.77 -8.64
CA PHE A 276 -1.53 -1.74 -7.42
C PHE A 276 -1.79 -0.49 -6.59
N THR A 277 -2.00 0.67 -7.22
CA THR A 277 -2.33 1.91 -6.50
C THR A 277 -3.69 1.82 -5.82
N LEU A 278 -4.70 1.28 -6.51
CA LEU A 278 -6.02 1.01 -5.92
C LEU A 278 -5.92 -0.02 -4.78
N GLY A 279 -5.08 -1.03 -4.91
CA GLY A 279 -4.85 -2.04 -3.88
C GLY A 279 -4.14 -1.53 -2.63
N ILE A 280 -3.61 -0.31 -2.62
CA ILE A 280 -3.04 0.30 -1.42
C ILE A 280 -4.16 0.78 -0.47
N GLN A 281 -5.12 1.51 -1.03
CA GLN A 281 -6.21 2.15 -0.29
C GLN A 281 -7.30 2.62 -1.25
N PRO A 282 -8.58 2.79 -0.84
CA PRO A 282 -9.66 3.26 -1.71
C PRO A 282 -9.38 4.59 -2.44
N THR A 283 -8.62 5.49 -1.84
CA THR A 283 -8.17 6.75 -2.47
C THR A 283 -7.31 6.54 -3.71
N GLY A 284 -6.75 5.34 -3.90
CA GLY A 284 -6.07 4.90 -5.13
C GLY A 284 -6.95 4.91 -6.38
N LEU A 285 -8.26 5.13 -6.25
CA LEU A 285 -9.17 5.42 -7.37
C LEU A 285 -8.70 6.60 -8.22
N ILE A 286 -7.87 7.49 -7.71
CA ILE A 286 -7.25 8.56 -8.50
C ILE A 286 -6.43 8.03 -9.67
N ALA A 287 -5.76 6.89 -9.52
CA ALA A 287 -5.04 6.24 -10.62
C ALA A 287 -6.00 5.65 -11.66
N VAL A 288 -7.15 5.11 -11.22
CA VAL A 288 -8.21 4.66 -12.12
C VAL A 288 -8.81 5.84 -12.89
N ALA A 289 -9.00 6.98 -12.24
CA ALA A 289 -9.45 8.20 -12.92
C ALA A 289 -8.45 8.64 -14.02
N ALA A 290 -7.14 8.50 -13.79
CA ALA A 290 -6.13 8.75 -14.82
C ALA A 290 -6.26 7.79 -16.02
N LEU A 291 -6.55 6.50 -15.80
CA LEU A 291 -6.86 5.54 -16.86
C LEU A 291 -8.09 5.95 -17.67
N LEU A 292 -9.16 6.35 -16.98
CA LEU A 292 -10.43 6.75 -17.61
C LEU A 292 -10.27 8.02 -18.45
N ALA A 293 -9.49 8.99 -17.98
CA ALA A 293 -9.18 10.20 -18.75
C ALA A 293 -8.51 9.89 -20.09
N GLY A 294 -7.63 8.88 -20.14
CA GLY A 294 -7.00 8.39 -21.37
C GLY A 294 -7.83 7.34 -22.14
N GLY A 295 -8.96 6.91 -21.63
CA GLY A 295 -9.72 5.77 -22.13
C GLY A 295 -10.17 5.93 -23.59
N ARG A 296 -10.70 7.09 -23.98
CA ARG A 296 -11.18 7.34 -25.36
C ARG A 296 -10.06 7.18 -26.42
N PRO A 297 -8.88 7.81 -26.30
CA PRO A 297 -7.81 7.61 -27.27
C PRO A 297 -7.25 6.18 -27.23
N LEU A 298 -7.15 5.55 -26.06
CA LEU A 298 -6.71 4.15 -25.95
C LEU A 298 -7.68 3.18 -26.64
N LEU A 299 -8.98 3.39 -26.48
CA LEU A 299 -9.99 2.58 -27.16
C LEU A 299 -9.87 2.73 -28.69
N ARG A 300 -9.60 3.92 -29.21
CA ARG A 300 -9.33 4.10 -30.65
C ARG A 300 -8.10 3.32 -31.13
N ILE A 301 -7.03 3.29 -30.32
CA ILE A 301 -5.84 2.49 -30.62
C ILE A 301 -6.19 1.01 -30.64
N LEU A 302 -6.92 0.54 -29.64
CA LEU A 302 -7.36 -0.86 -29.53
C LEU A 302 -8.21 -1.28 -30.72
N VAL A 303 -9.23 -0.48 -31.10
CA VAL A 303 -10.11 -0.75 -32.26
C VAL A 303 -9.33 -0.75 -33.58
N ARG A 304 -8.37 0.14 -33.76
CA ARG A 304 -7.50 0.10 -34.94
C ARG A 304 -6.70 -1.20 -35.04
N ARG A 305 -6.09 -1.57 -33.92
CA ARG A 305 -5.22 -2.75 -33.86
C ARG A 305 -6.00 -4.06 -33.93
N HIS A 306 -7.21 -4.08 -33.35
CA HIS A 306 -8.11 -5.22 -33.45
C HIS A 306 -8.33 -5.65 -34.89
N ARG A 307 -8.49 -4.71 -35.81
CA ARG A 307 -8.69 -5.01 -37.25
C ARG A 307 -7.47 -5.68 -37.90
N GLN A 308 -6.30 -5.58 -37.30
CA GLN A 308 -5.04 -6.13 -37.83
C GLN A 308 -4.67 -7.48 -37.22
N VAL A 309 -4.84 -7.65 -35.92
CA VAL A 309 -4.32 -8.79 -35.16
C VAL A 309 -5.40 -9.57 -34.40
N GLY A 310 -6.67 -9.16 -34.50
CA GLY A 310 -7.75 -9.75 -33.74
C GLY A 310 -7.90 -9.14 -32.33
N LEU A 311 -8.97 -9.49 -31.63
CA LEU A 311 -9.33 -8.94 -30.33
C LEU A 311 -8.51 -9.56 -29.20
N TRP A 312 -8.47 -10.87 -29.14
CA TRP A 312 -7.93 -11.62 -28.01
C TRP A 312 -6.44 -11.36 -27.72
N PRO A 313 -5.55 -11.30 -28.74
CA PRO A 313 -4.14 -10.97 -28.49
C PRO A 313 -3.90 -9.59 -27.85
N LEU A 314 -4.89 -8.69 -27.94
CA LEU A 314 -4.83 -7.36 -27.37
C LEU A 314 -5.52 -7.29 -26.00
N VAL A 315 -6.68 -7.89 -25.87
CA VAL A 315 -7.52 -7.77 -24.65
C VAL A 315 -6.99 -8.65 -23.52
N LEU A 316 -6.57 -9.89 -23.80
CA LEU A 316 -6.10 -10.80 -22.75
C LEU A 316 -4.90 -10.24 -21.95
N PRO A 317 -3.86 -9.65 -22.58
CA PRO A 317 -2.78 -9.03 -21.80
C PRO A 317 -3.22 -7.82 -20.95
N LEU A 318 -4.22 -7.05 -21.42
CA LEU A 318 -4.75 -5.92 -20.67
C LEU A 318 -5.59 -6.40 -19.46
N LEU A 319 -6.37 -7.47 -19.63
CA LEU A 319 -7.10 -8.11 -18.53
C LEU A 319 -6.14 -8.72 -17.52
N ALA A 320 -5.13 -9.45 -17.98
CA ALA A 320 -4.09 -10.02 -17.13
C ALA A 320 -3.37 -8.92 -16.32
N ALA A 321 -3.07 -7.80 -16.95
CA ALA A 321 -2.48 -6.64 -16.29
C ALA A 321 -3.37 -6.09 -15.15
N GLY A 322 -4.70 -6.06 -15.33
CA GLY A 322 -5.64 -5.59 -14.32
C GLY A 322 -5.86 -6.58 -13.18
N THR A 323 -5.72 -7.87 -13.44
CA THR A 323 -5.97 -8.93 -12.45
C THR A 323 -4.74 -9.38 -11.70
N VAL A 324 -3.53 -8.95 -12.08
CA VAL A 324 -2.27 -9.35 -11.42
C VAL A 324 -2.17 -8.92 -9.95
N ILE A 325 -2.96 -7.95 -9.52
CA ILE A 325 -3.06 -7.53 -8.12
C ILE A 325 -3.79 -8.56 -7.25
N LEU A 326 -4.70 -9.37 -7.82
CA LEU A 326 -5.51 -10.32 -7.06
C LEU A 326 -4.69 -11.35 -6.27
N PRO A 327 -3.61 -11.96 -6.82
CA PRO A 327 -2.70 -12.78 -6.04
C PRO A 327 -2.14 -12.07 -4.80
N VAL A 328 -1.80 -10.80 -4.91
CA VAL A 328 -1.24 -10.02 -3.79
C VAL A 328 -2.30 -9.76 -2.74
N VAL A 329 -3.50 -9.31 -3.14
CA VAL A 329 -4.62 -9.00 -2.23
C VAL A 329 -5.16 -10.25 -1.53
N PHE A 330 -5.21 -11.39 -2.23
CA PHE A 330 -5.80 -12.63 -1.71
C PHE A 330 -4.75 -13.69 -1.34
N ALA A 331 -3.47 -13.32 -1.20
CA ALA A 331 -2.40 -14.27 -0.87
C ALA A 331 -2.72 -15.07 0.39
N ASP A 332 -3.02 -14.38 1.46
CA ASP A 332 -3.32 -14.86 2.79
C ASP A 332 -4.81 -14.81 3.15
N GLN A 333 -5.68 -14.37 2.24
CA GLN A 333 -7.10 -14.18 2.49
C GLN A 333 -8.00 -14.93 1.50
N THR A 334 -9.25 -15.06 1.89
CA THR A 334 -10.36 -15.54 1.07
C THR A 334 -11.40 -14.43 0.92
N LEU A 335 -12.30 -14.58 -0.06
CA LEU A 335 -13.42 -13.66 -0.19
C LEU A 335 -14.28 -13.64 1.09
N ALA A 336 -14.43 -14.78 1.74
CA ALA A 336 -15.20 -14.88 2.99
C ALA A 336 -14.56 -14.08 4.12
N THR A 337 -13.23 -14.18 4.31
CA THR A 337 -12.51 -13.41 5.34
C THR A 337 -12.52 -11.92 5.06
N VAL A 338 -12.42 -11.50 3.78
CA VAL A 338 -12.54 -10.08 3.39
C VAL A 338 -13.94 -9.52 3.68
N LEU A 339 -14.99 -10.28 3.37
CA LEU A 339 -16.37 -9.86 3.66
C LEU A 339 -16.63 -9.77 5.16
N GLU A 340 -16.13 -10.74 5.95
CA GLU A 340 -16.24 -10.70 7.40
C GLU A 340 -15.47 -9.52 8.00
N ALA A 341 -14.24 -9.28 7.58
CA ALA A 341 -13.46 -8.12 8.00
C ALA A 341 -14.17 -6.79 7.67
N THR A 342 -14.79 -6.70 6.50
CA THR A 342 -15.57 -5.53 6.09
C THR A 342 -16.77 -5.34 7.00
N ARG A 343 -17.50 -6.43 7.33
CA ARG A 343 -18.64 -6.39 8.24
C ARG A 343 -18.22 -5.91 9.63
N VAL A 344 -17.14 -6.45 10.18
CA VAL A 344 -16.61 -6.06 11.49
C VAL A 344 -16.26 -4.58 11.51
N ARG A 345 -15.51 -4.10 10.51
CA ARG A 345 -15.15 -2.68 10.41
C ARG A 345 -16.37 -1.76 10.29
N THR A 346 -17.38 -2.18 9.53
CA THR A 346 -18.64 -1.40 9.41
C THR A 346 -19.41 -1.36 10.73
N ALA A 347 -19.35 -2.43 11.53
CA ALA A 347 -20.00 -2.46 12.84
C ALA A 347 -19.28 -1.61 13.90
N ILE A 348 -17.94 -1.48 13.78
CA ILE A 348 -17.15 -0.64 14.69
C ILE A 348 -17.40 0.85 14.40
N GLY A 349 -17.69 1.21 13.16
CA GLY A 349 -17.87 2.58 12.70
C GLY A 349 -16.57 3.24 12.21
N PRO A 350 -16.66 4.49 11.70
CA PRO A 350 -15.52 5.23 11.17
C PRO A 350 -14.53 5.67 12.24
#